data_5132b96e980ef065b7259034ed44ca82
#
_entry.id   5132b96e980ef065b7259034ed44ca82
#
_cell.length_a   1.000
_cell.length_b   1.000
_cell.length_c   1.000
_cell.angle_alpha   90.00
_cell.angle_beta   90.00
_cell.angle_gamma   90.00
#
_symmetry.space_group_name_H-M   'P 1'
#
loop_
_entity.id
_entity.type
_entity.pdbx_description
1 polymer ?
#
loop_
_entity_poly.entity_id
_entity_poly.type
_entity_poly.pdbx_seq_one_letter_code
_entity_poly.pdbx_strand_id
1 'polypeptide(L)'
;MSKKLKLAIYAGHGGSDSGAVGNGYHEDDLTLDIMKRTTKVLRNAGHTVINNRTSDVNRNISADAKLANRKKVDAVVEFHFDAAGASAEGTTGFYCATSSSSKKLAQCVNDKLDDIFKDRNVKPDTSTRFGRLGILRETNAVATLQEIAFITNKNDVAKYNAKADEVARKVAEGILAYFNQKLPVKNPNRHEGKVVDSAPLLPKMDFKSNPVRMYKAGTKFLVYEHNKYWYKTYINNKLYYMYKSFCVVAGKKDSKCRIPVRIKSAKDLRIPVWNNTKLNSGKIKWYAPNTKLAWYDNKKGYLELWYEKDGWYYTANYFLK
;
A
#
# COMPACT_ATOMS: atom_id res chain seq x y z
N MET A 1 0.84 -15.38 14.29
CA MET A 1 0.83 -14.00 13.74
C MET A 1 2.00 -13.23 14.36
N SER A 2 2.75 -12.47 13.58
CA SER A 2 3.82 -11.62 14.12
C SER A 2 3.23 -10.52 15.01
N LYS A 3 3.95 -10.12 16.06
CA LYS A 3 3.56 -9.04 16.98
C LYS A 3 3.33 -7.74 16.16
N LYS A 4 2.21 -7.08 16.37
CA LYS A 4 1.98 -5.73 15.83
C LYS A 4 2.85 -4.74 16.59
N LEU A 5 3.78 -4.10 15.88
CA LEU A 5 4.67 -3.09 16.45
C LEU A 5 4.01 -1.71 16.48
N LYS A 6 4.47 -0.88 17.42
CA LYS A 6 4.19 0.54 17.49
C LYS A 6 5.52 1.29 17.27
N LEU A 7 5.65 1.99 16.15
CA LEU A 7 6.89 2.59 15.67
C LEU A 7 6.75 4.11 15.59
N ALA A 8 7.76 4.84 16.03
CA ALA A 8 7.90 6.27 15.77
C ALA A 8 8.80 6.46 14.55
N ILE A 9 8.28 7.02 13.49
CA ILE A 9 9.00 7.31 12.24
C ILE A 9 8.96 8.81 12.05
N TYR A 10 10.12 9.45 12.21
CA TYR A 10 10.24 10.88 12.36
C TYR A 10 11.04 11.52 11.23
N ALA A 11 10.66 12.73 10.88
CA ALA A 11 11.38 13.58 9.93
C ALA A 11 12.20 14.62 10.69
N GLY A 12 13.49 14.70 10.42
CA GLY A 12 14.35 15.77 10.89
C GLY A 12 13.92 17.12 10.32
N HIS A 13 14.31 18.21 10.98
CA HIS A 13 14.04 19.59 10.56
C HIS A 13 12.56 19.91 10.34
N GLY A 14 12.26 21.08 9.78
CA GLY A 14 10.91 21.53 9.39
C GLY A 14 10.60 22.96 9.78
N GLY A 15 9.70 23.59 9.03
CA GLY A 15 9.28 24.96 9.24
C GLY A 15 10.39 25.97 8.99
N SER A 16 10.82 26.71 9.99
CA SER A 16 11.92 27.67 9.88
C SER A 16 13.31 27.01 9.85
N ASP A 17 13.43 25.73 10.15
CA ASP A 17 14.66 24.95 10.08
C ASP A 17 14.65 24.04 8.85
N SER A 18 15.19 24.54 7.74
CA SER A 18 15.28 23.80 6.49
C SER A 18 16.28 22.62 6.55
N GLY A 19 17.11 22.53 7.59
CA GLY A 19 18.29 21.66 7.58
C GLY A 19 19.32 22.05 6.54
N ALA A 20 20.08 21.10 6.03
CA ALA A 20 21.03 21.33 4.96
C ALA A 20 20.32 21.62 3.63
N VAL A 21 21.00 22.41 2.77
CA VAL A 21 20.50 22.74 1.42
C VAL A 21 21.55 22.32 0.39
N GLY A 22 21.12 21.59 -0.63
CA GLY A 22 22.02 21.12 -1.66
C GLY A 22 21.27 20.62 -2.91
N ASN A 23 21.89 20.79 -4.08
CA ASN A 23 21.34 20.32 -5.36
C ASN A 23 19.88 20.73 -5.63
N GLY A 24 19.46 21.90 -5.12
CA GLY A 24 18.11 22.43 -5.28
C GLY A 24 17.06 21.84 -4.34
N TYR A 25 17.48 21.13 -3.29
CA TYR A 25 16.60 20.54 -2.27
C TYR A 25 16.90 21.10 -0.89
N HIS A 26 15.88 21.12 -0.03
CA HIS A 26 15.99 21.33 1.40
C HIS A 26 15.89 19.97 2.13
N GLU A 27 16.64 19.81 3.20
CA GLU A 27 16.68 18.56 3.95
C GLU A 27 15.32 18.22 4.58
N ASP A 28 14.63 19.23 5.11
CA ASP A 28 13.32 19.07 5.75
C ASP A 28 12.25 18.50 4.79
N ASP A 29 12.30 18.87 3.51
CA ASP A 29 11.42 18.31 2.48
C ASP A 29 11.74 16.83 2.21
N LEU A 30 13.02 16.49 2.08
CA LEU A 30 13.45 15.12 1.82
C LEU A 30 13.18 14.21 3.01
N THR A 31 13.39 14.68 4.25
CA THR A 31 13.09 13.92 5.46
C THR A 31 11.60 13.69 5.63
N LEU A 32 10.77 14.68 5.29
CA LEU A 32 9.30 14.54 5.28
C LEU A 32 8.82 13.53 4.23
N ASP A 33 9.43 13.53 3.05
CA ASP A 33 9.08 12.58 1.98
C ASP A 33 9.40 11.14 2.37
N ILE A 34 10.64 10.85 2.80
CA ILE A 34 11.03 9.50 3.21
C ILE A 34 10.25 9.01 4.42
N MET A 35 9.94 9.88 5.37
CA MET A 35 9.12 9.56 6.54
C MET A 35 7.72 9.14 6.12
N LYS A 36 7.06 9.88 5.21
CA LYS A 36 5.72 9.56 4.70
C LYS A 36 5.69 8.23 3.95
N ARG A 37 6.69 7.97 3.09
CA ARG A 37 6.80 6.72 2.32
C ARG A 37 7.03 5.53 3.24
N THR A 38 7.98 5.62 4.17
CA THR A 38 8.27 4.55 5.16
C THR A 38 7.05 4.27 6.03
N THR A 39 6.36 5.33 6.50
CA THR A 39 5.10 5.20 7.25
C THR A 39 4.05 4.42 6.48
N LYS A 40 3.88 4.71 5.18
CA LYS A 40 2.92 3.99 4.32
C LYS A 40 3.27 2.51 4.20
N VAL A 41 4.55 2.18 4.03
CA VAL A 41 5.02 0.78 3.94
C VAL A 41 4.72 0.03 5.24
N LEU A 42 5.09 0.59 6.39
CA LEU A 42 4.90 -0.04 7.70
C LEU A 42 3.43 -0.18 8.09
N ARG A 43 2.59 0.84 7.81
CA ARG A 43 1.14 0.76 8.04
C ARG A 43 0.50 -0.30 7.15
N ASN A 44 0.90 -0.42 5.89
CA ASN A 44 0.43 -1.48 4.99
C ASN A 44 0.88 -2.87 5.44
N ALA A 45 1.98 -2.98 6.17
CA ALA A 45 2.42 -4.21 6.82
C ALA A 45 1.65 -4.55 8.11
N GLY A 46 0.73 -3.67 8.56
CA GLY A 46 -0.13 -3.90 9.72
C GLY A 46 0.37 -3.28 11.03
N HIS A 47 1.47 -2.52 11.00
CA HIS A 47 2.04 -1.86 12.18
C HIS A 47 1.37 -0.52 12.47
N THR A 48 1.46 -0.06 13.73
CA THR A 48 1.04 1.28 14.13
C THR A 48 2.24 2.22 14.00
N VAL A 49 2.06 3.32 13.25
CA VAL A 49 3.12 4.32 13.05
C VAL A 49 2.68 5.69 13.54
N ILE A 50 3.54 6.30 14.33
CA ILE A 50 3.43 7.65 14.89
C ILE A 50 4.46 8.52 14.19
N ASN A 51 4.04 9.69 13.73
CA ASN A 51 4.91 10.68 13.10
C ASN A 51 5.00 11.91 14.00
N ASN A 52 6.13 12.62 13.98
CA ASN A 52 6.30 13.88 14.68
C ASN A 52 5.61 15.04 13.94
N ARG A 53 5.66 15.03 12.62
CA ARG A 53 4.99 16.01 11.74
C ARG A 53 4.40 15.33 10.51
N THR A 54 3.46 15.94 9.83
CA THR A 54 2.84 15.45 8.58
C THR A 54 2.86 16.48 7.46
N SER A 55 3.31 17.67 7.77
CA SER A 55 3.51 18.81 6.86
C SER A 55 4.81 19.50 7.22
N ASP A 56 5.18 20.52 6.48
CA ASP A 56 6.29 21.37 6.83
C ASP A 56 5.87 22.33 7.95
N VAL A 57 6.32 22.03 9.17
CA VAL A 57 6.09 22.80 10.41
C VAL A 57 7.28 22.65 11.31
N ASN A 58 7.51 23.65 12.18
CA ASN A 58 8.55 23.62 13.20
C ASN A 58 8.41 22.38 14.08
N ARG A 59 9.56 21.79 14.41
CA ARG A 59 9.63 20.65 15.33
C ARG A 59 10.39 21.02 16.62
N ASN A 60 10.21 20.19 17.63
CA ASN A 60 10.98 20.26 18.87
C ASN A 60 11.42 18.85 19.26
N ILE A 61 12.72 18.61 19.31
CA ILE A 61 13.33 17.29 19.55
C ILE A 61 12.84 16.68 20.87
N SER A 62 12.85 17.46 21.95
CA SER A 62 12.39 16.98 23.26
C SER A 62 10.87 16.65 23.27
N ALA A 63 10.07 17.43 22.54
CA ALA A 63 8.65 17.13 22.39
C ALA A 63 8.42 15.83 21.60
N ASP A 64 9.21 15.59 20.56
CA ASP A 64 9.18 14.36 19.76
C ASP A 64 9.58 13.13 20.59
N ALA A 65 10.66 13.24 21.38
CA ALA A 65 11.08 12.19 22.30
C ALA A 65 10.00 11.91 23.37
N LYS A 66 9.42 12.96 23.97
CA LYS A 66 8.30 12.83 24.91
C LYS A 66 7.06 12.19 24.27
N LEU A 67 6.78 12.49 23.00
CA LEU A 67 5.70 11.85 22.26
C LEU A 67 5.95 10.35 22.11
N ALA A 68 7.15 9.94 21.68
CA ALA A 68 7.53 8.53 21.58
C ALA A 68 7.39 7.81 22.93
N ASN A 69 7.92 8.40 24.00
CA ASN A 69 7.88 7.86 25.36
C ASN A 69 6.44 7.71 25.87
N ARG A 70 5.62 8.74 25.75
CA ARG A 70 4.20 8.72 26.14
C ARG A 70 3.41 7.67 25.38
N LYS A 71 3.72 7.49 24.09
CA LYS A 71 3.07 6.49 23.25
C LYS A 71 3.62 5.07 23.47
N LYS A 72 4.70 4.92 24.24
CA LYS A 72 5.36 3.63 24.51
C LYS A 72 5.65 2.89 23.22
N VAL A 73 6.39 3.52 22.31
CA VAL A 73 6.75 2.91 21.03
C VAL A 73 7.79 1.80 21.21
N ASP A 74 7.80 0.82 20.30
CA ASP A 74 8.79 -0.26 20.31
C ASP A 74 10.15 0.23 19.75
N ALA A 75 10.15 1.19 18.82
CA ALA A 75 11.37 1.80 18.27
C ALA A 75 11.09 3.21 17.72
N VAL A 76 12.18 4.00 17.65
CA VAL A 76 12.22 5.32 17.00
C VAL A 76 13.24 5.29 15.86
N VAL A 77 12.84 5.76 14.69
CA VAL A 77 13.74 6.01 13.55
C VAL A 77 13.49 7.42 13.04
N GLU A 78 14.53 8.25 13.10
CA GLU A 78 14.51 9.62 12.59
C GLU A 78 15.35 9.70 11.32
N PHE A 79 14.88 10.43 10.32
CA PHE A 79 15.55 10.60 9.04
C PHE A 79 16.20 11.96 8.91
N HIS A 80 17.41 11.96 8.33
CA HIS A 80 18.21 13.10 7.94
C HIS A 80 18.86 12.86 6.57
N PHE A 81 19.45 13.91 6.01
CA PHE A 81 20.32 13.86 4.84
C PHE A 81 21.61 14.63 5.17
N ASP A 82 22.73 13.92 5.16
CA ASP A 82 24.03 14.46 5.52
C ASP A 82 24.51 15.53 4.50
N ALA A 83 25.38 16.42 4.98
CA ALA A 83 25.97 17.46 4.15
C ALA A 83 27.49 17.58 4.42
N ALA A 84 28.26 17.53 3.33
CA ALA A 84 29.70 17.75 3.34
C ALA A 84 30.18 18.23 1.96
N GLY A 85 31.44 18.10 1.63
CA GLY A 85 31.93 18.35 0.28
C GLY A 85 31.20 17.49 -0.76
N ALA A 86 31.06 17.99 -1.99
CA ALA A 86 30.24 17.36 -3.06
C ALA A 86 30.66 15.92 -3.43
N SER A 87 31.86 15.48 -3.07
CA SER A 87 32.36 14.13 -3.27
C SER A 87 31.96 13.16 -2.14
N ALA A 88 31.48 13.66 -0.99
CA ALA A 88 30.99 12.81 0.09
C ALA A 88 29.67 12.14 -0.33
N GLU A 89 29.58 10.83 -0.15
CA GLU A 89 28.44 10.02 -0.58
C GLU A 89 28.11 8.90 0.41
N GLY A 90 26.89 8.40 0.38
CA GLY A 90 26.51 7.19 1.08
C GLY A 90 25.59 7.40 2.28
N THR A 91 25.33 6.33 3.02
CA THR A 91 24.36 6.27 4.12
C THR A 91 25.06 5.97 5.45
N THR A 92 24.57 6.54 6.56
CA THR A 92 25.12 6.34 7.91
C THR A 92 23.99 6.23 8.93
N GLY A 93 23.97 5.20 9.76
CA GLY A 93 23.07 5.10 10.91
C GLY A 93 23.75 5.56 12.18
N PHE A 94 23.18 6.53 12.90
CA PHE A 94 23.66 6.95 14.22
C PHE A 94 22.87 6.25 15.34
N TYR A 95 23.57 5.86 16.39
CA TYR A 95 23.03 5.23 17.58
C TYR A 95 23.52 5.84 18.86
N CYS A 96 22.77 5.71 19.97
CA CYS A 96 23.24 6.12 21.28
C CYS A 96 24.46 5.27 21.69
N ALA A 97 25.62 5.91 21.93
CA ALA A 97 26.89 5.24 22.25
C ALA A 97 26.81 4.23 23.39
N THR A 98 25.85 4.40 24.32
CA THR A 98 25.67 3.52 25.48
C THR A 98 24.63 2.42 25.27
N SER A 99 24.08 2.29 24.04
CA SER A 99 22.99 1.31 23.73
C SER A 99 23.40 0.36 22.64
N SER A 100 23.71 -0.89 22.99
CA SER A 100 23.96 -1.97 22.04
C SER A 100 22.71 -2.31 21.20
N SER A 101 21.53 -2.19 21.79
CA SER A 101 20.25 -2.39 21.08
C SER A 101 20.04 -1.35 20.00
N SER A 102 20.33 -0.07 20.28
CA SER A 102 20.28 1.03 19.30
C SER A 102 21.29 0.81 18.18
N LYS A 103 22.53 0.37 18.52
CA LYS A 103 23.52 -0.02 17.50
C LYS A 103 23.00 -1.12 16.57
N LYS A 104 22.36 -2.15 17.13
CA LYS A 104 21.77 -3.25 16.34
C LYS A 104 20.64 -2.74 15.43
N LEU A 105 19.76 -1.86 15.90
CA LEU A 105 18.71 -1.26 15.07
C LEU A 105 19.30 -0.45 13.92
N ALA A 106 20.28 0.43 14.24
CA ALA A 106 20.99 1.21 13.23
C ALA A 106 21.63 0.32 12.16
N GLN A 107 22.31 -0.76 12.58
CA GLN A 107 22.93 -1.72 11.66
C GLN A 107 21.88 -2.39 10.76
N CYS A 108 20.79 -2.89 11.33
CA CYS A 108 19.73 -3.53 10.53
C CYS A 108 19.13 -2.59 9.47
N VAL A 109 19.01 -1.29 9.76
CA VAL A 109 18.52 -0.30 8.78
C VAL A 109 19.60 0.02 7.76
N ASN A 110 20.83 0.26 8.20
CA ASN A 110 21.95 0.62 7.33
C ASN A 110 22.27 -0.47 6.33
N ASP A 111 22.33 -1.77 6.76
CA ASP A 111 22.56 -2.93 5.91
C ASP A 111 21.52 -3.11 4.79
N LYS A 112 20.37 -2.48 4.90
CA LYS A 112 19.36 -2.50 3.83
C LYS A 112 19.52 -1.36 2.85
N LEU A 113 20.17 -0.29 3.27
CA LEU A 113 20.41 0.89 2.42
C LEU A 113 21.71 0.77 1.61
N ASP A 114 22.65 -0.10 2.00
CA ASP A 114 23.89 -0.36 1.27
C ASP A 114 23.68 -0.96 -0.12
N ASP A 115 22.54 -1.58 -0.37
CA ASP A 115 22.11 -1.99 -1.72
C ASP A 115 21.91 -0.79 -2.70
N ILE A 116 21.72 0.42 -2.16
CA ILE A 116 21.40 1.63 -2.94
C ILE A 116 22.50 2.68 -2.81
N PHE A 117 22.95 2.92 -1.58
CA PHE A 117 23.92 3.95 -1.23
C PHE A 117 25.19 3.29 -0.72
N LYS A 118 26.31 3.97 -0.86
CA LYS A 118 27.59 3.52 -0.29
C LYS A 118 27.48 3.41 1.23
N ASP A 119 27.83 2.27 1.77
CA ASP A 119 27.87 2.08 3.22
C ASP A 119 28.98 2.95 3.86
N ARG A 120 28.62 3.70 4.88
CA ARG A 120 29.54 4.49 5.72
C ARG A 120 29.60 3.98 7.16
N ASN A 121 29.09 2.78 7.39
CA ASN A 121 28.93 2.11 8.67
C ASN A 121 28.00 2.86 9.66
N VAL A 122 27.64 2.18 10.72
CA VAL A 122 26.91 2.80 11.83
C VAL A 122 27.90 3.43 12.81
N LYS A 123 27.54 4.58 13.38
CA LYS A 123 28.44 5.37 14.24
C LYS A 123 27.72 5.75 15.54
N PRO A 124 28.47 5.82 16.66
CA PRO A 124 27.91 6.35 17.90
C PRO A 124 27.64 7.84 17.74
N ASP A 125 26.63 8.35 18.43
CA ASP A 125 26.27 9.78 18.44
C ASP A 125 27.40 10.66 18.95
N THR A 126 28.28 10.11 19.78
CA THR A 126 29.49 10.78 20.26
C THR A 126 30.53 11.08 19.16
N SER A 127 30.40 10.45 17.98
CA SER A 127 31.27 10.76 16.84
C SER A 127 30.82 11.97 16.03
N THR A 128 29.66 12.52 16.30
CA THR A 128 29.19 13.75 15.67
C THR A 128 29.80 15.00 16.32
N ARG A 129 29.82 16.11 15.58
CA ARG A 129 30.26 17.41 16.14
C ARG A 129 29.43 17.86 17.35
N PHE A 130 28.25 17.33 17.53
CA PHE A 130 27.37 17.63 18.65
C PHE A 130 27.63 16.76 19.87
N GLY A 131 28.45 15.70 19.73
CA GLY A 131 28.77 14.75 20.78
C GLY A 131 27.59 14.00 21.39
N ARG A 132 26.37 14.41 21.04
CA ARG A 132 25.12 13.85 21.55
C ARG A 132 23.96 14.23 20.64
N LEU A 133 23.13 13.26 20.32
CA LEU A 133 21.90 13.47 19.52
C LEU A 133 20.68 13.32 20.42
N GLY A 134 19.91 14.41 20.59
CA GLY A 134 18.80 14.49 21.55
C GLY A 134 17.78 13.37 21.36
N ILE A 135 17.31 13.12 20.12
CA ILE A 135 16.33 12.07 19.86
C ILE A 135 16.79 10.67 20.28
N LEU A 136 18.10 10.38 20.20
CA LEU A 136 18.68 9.11 20.63
C LEU A 136 18.85 9.00 22.14
N ARG A 137 18.96 10.13 22.86
CA ARG A 137 19.25 10.19 24.29
C ARG A 137 17.98 10.36 25.14
N GLU A 138 16.95 10.99 24.58
CA GLU A 138 15.76 11.36 25.34
C GLU A 138 14.60 10.36 25.13
N THR A 139 14.75 9.39 24.19
CA THR A 139 13.77 8.33 23.99
C THR A 139 14.09 7.11 24.84
N ASN A 140 13.04 6.51 25.43
CA ASN A 140 13.16 5.27 26.22
C ASN A 140 13.21 4.02 25.33
N ALA A 141 12.68 4.12 24.12
CA ALA A 141 12.70 3.03 23.14
C ALA A 141 14.07 2.93 22.46
N VAL A 142 14.36 1.80 21.86
CA VAL A 142 15.49 1.67 20.95
C VAL A 142 15.36 2.69 19.82
N ALA A 143 16.44 3.43 19.52
CA ALA A 143 16.38 4.54 18.58
C ALA A 143 17.59 4.59 17.63
N THR A 144 17.36 5.00 16.39
CA THR A 144 18.40 5.36 15.42
C THR A 144 18.04 6.65 14.69
N LEU A 145 19.06 7.43 14.36
CA LEU A 145 18.99 8.53 13.41
C LEU A 145 19.69 8.07 12.14
N GLN A 146 19.00 8.09 11.02
CA GLN A 146 19.51 7.61 9.75
C GLN A 146 19.74 8.78 8.79
N GLU A 147 20.99 9.03 8.48
CA GLU A 147 21.41 9.82 7.32
C GLU A 147 21.20 8.96 6.07
N ILE A 148 20.16 9.23 5.30
CA ILE A 148 19.79 8.41 4.13
C ILE A 148 20.87 8.51 3.05
N ALA A 149 21.35 9.72 2.77
CA ALA A 149 22.30 10.03 1.72
C ALA A 149 22.87 11.43 1.94
N PHE A 150 23.82 11.87 1.11
CA PHE A 150 24.33 13.24 1.15
C PHE A 150 23.51 14.15 0.24
N ILE A 151 22.86 15.18 0.82
CA ILE A 151 22.11 16.18 0.05
C ILE A 151 23.02 17.00 -0.86
N THR A 152 24.30 17.17 -0.49
CA THR A 152 25.31 17.88 -1.27
C THR A 152 25.90 17.05 -2.41
N ASN A 153 25.63 15.73 -2.47
CA ASN A 153 26.09 14.86 -3.55
C ASN A 153 25.00 14.67 -4.60
N LYS A 154 25.28 15.13 -5.83
CA LYS A 154 24.32 15.05 -6.95
C LYS A 154 23.89 13.62 -7.27
N ASN A 155 24.79 12.64 -7.17
CA ASN A 155 24.48 11.24 -7.47
C ASN A 155 23.60 10.62 -6.37
N ASP A 156 23.84 10.93 -5.11
CA ASP A 156 23.02 10.45 -4.00
C ASP A 156 21.59 11.00 -4.07
N VAL A 157 21.45 12.30 -4.36
CA VAL A 157 20.13 12.92 -4.57
C VAL A 157 19.42 12.32 -5.78
N ALA A 158 20.13 12.09 -6.89
CA ALA A 158 19.56 11.45 -8.07
C ALA A 158 19.11 9.99 -7.79
N LYS A 159 19.92 9.21 -7.06
CA LYS A 159 19.56 7.86 -6.61
C LYS A 159 18.31 7.87 -5.73
N TYR A 160 18.27 8.79 -4.74
CA TYR A 160 17.10 8.93 -3.88
C TYR A 160 15.84 9.23 -4.68
N ASN A 161 15.86 10.25 -5.55
CA ASN A 161 14.69 10.64 -6.35
C ASN A 161 14.19 9.50 -7.26
N ALA A 162 15.11 8.76 -7.87
CA ALA A 162 14.76 7.64 -8.73
C ALA A 162 14.19 6.44 -7.96
N LYS A 163 14.56 6.26 -6.69
CA LYS A 163 14.30 5.06 -5.90
C LYS A 163 13.64 5.31 -4.54
N ALA A 164 13.02 6.47 -4.30
CA ALA A 164 12.48 6.86 -3.00
C ALA A 164 11.54 5.81 -2.37
N ASP A 165 10.68 5.16 -3.17
CA ASP A 165 9.82 4.07 -2.69
C ASP A 165 10.60 2.81 -2.34
N GLU A 166 11.69 2.51 -3.06
CA GLU A 166 12.59 1.39 -2.77
C GLU A 166 13.39 1.68 -1.48
N VAL A 167 13.92 2.89 -1.32
CA VAL A 167 14.60 3.35 -0.09
C VAL A 167 13.68 3.19 1.11
N ALA A 168 12.44 3.68 1.04
CA ALA A 168 11.46 3.55 2.11
C ALA A 168 11.16 2.09 2.46
N ARG A 169 11.09 1.24 1.45
CA ARG A 169 10.90 -0.20 1.64
C ARG A 169 12.09 -0.84 2.33
N LYS A 170 13.32 -0.53 1.91
CA LYS A 170 14.55 -1.02 2.51
C LYS A 170 14.69 -0.59 3.98
N VAL A 171 14.38 0.66 4.28
CA VAL A 171 14.30 1.13 5.69
C VAL A 171 13.30 0.31 6.49
N ALA A 172 12.08 0.11 5.97
CA ALA A 172 11.06 -0.67 6.65
C ALA A 172 11.50 -2.15 6.84
N GLU A 173 12.18 -2.74 5.86
CA GLU A 173 12.77 -4.09 5.97
C GLU A 173 13.82 -4.16 7.08
N GLY A 174 14.69 -3.15 7.19
CA GLY A 174 15.69 -3.05 8.25
C GLY A 174 15.07 -2.92 9.65
N ILE A 175 14.08 -2.05 9.81
CA ILE A 175 13.34 -1.90 11.06
C ILE A 175 12.71 -3.24 11.47
N LEU A 176 12.03 -3.91 10.55
CA LEU A 176 11.37 -5.18 10.83
C LEU A 176 12.36 -6.31 11.10
N ALA A 177 13.51 -6.32 10.42
CA ALA A 177 14.58 -7.30 10.65
C ALA A 177 15.10 -7.23 12.09
N TYR A 178 15.25 -6.04 12.68
CA TYR A 178 15.61 -5.87 14.09
C TYR A 178 14.65 -6.64 15.02
N PHE A 179 13.36 -6.67 14.71
CA PHE A 179 12.35 -7.40 15.47
C PHE A 179 12.13 -8.85 14.99
N ASN A 180 13.02 -9.40 14.18
CA ASN A 180 12.89 -10.72 13.56
C ASN A 180 11.59 -10.87 12.75
N GLN A 181 11.14 -9.80 12.12
CA GLN A 181 9.97 -9.76 11.24
C GLN A 181 10.38 -9.44 9.80
N LYS A 182 9.49 -9.71 8.86
CA LYS A 182 9.69 -9.40 7.45
C LYS A 182 8.49 -8.62 6.94
N LEU A 183 8.72 -7.75 5.95
CA LEU A 183 7.60 -7.18 5.20
C LEU A 183 6.79 -8.30 4.58
N PRO A 184 5.46 -8.17 4.56
CA PRO A 184 4.64 -9.09 3.80
C PRO A 184 5.15 -9.12 2.36
N VAL A 185 5.36 -10.32 1.82
CA VAL A 185 5.73 -10.48 0.42
C VAL A 185 4.66 -9.78 -0.41
N LYS A 186 5.07 -8.80 -1.22
CA LYS A 186 4.16 -8.13 -2.15
C LYS A 186 3.70 -9.21 -3.14
N ASN A 187 2.53 -9.78 -2.88
CA ASN A 187 1.96 -10.70 -3.86
C ASN A 187 1.67 -9.89 -5.12
N PRO A 188 2.36 -10.13 -6.24
CA PRO A 188 2.19 -9.37 -7.47
C PRO A 188 0.75 -9.41 -7.98
N ASN A 189 0.00 -10.44 -7.57
CA ASN A 189 -1.39 -10.62 -7.91
C ASN A 189 -2.37 -9.95 -6.92
N ARG A 190 -1.86 -9.27 -5.85
CA ARG A 190 -2.68 -8.56 -4.86
C ARG A 190 -2.79 -7.08 -5.22
N HIS A 191 -4.01 -6.64 -5.41
CA HIS A 191 -4.32 -5.28 -5.79
C HIS A 191 -5.36 -4.66 -4.86
N GLU A 192 -5.33 -3.33 -4.69
CA GLU A 192 -6.47 -2.59 -4.16
C GLU A 192 -7.46 -2.37 -5.30
N GLY A 193 -8.64 -2.96 -5.17
CA GLY A 193 -9.75 -2.78 -6.10
C GLY A 193 -10.75 -1.78 -5.57
N LYS A 194 -11.34 -0.99 -6.48
CA LYS A 194 -12.47 -0.10 -6.20
C LYS A 194 -13.66 -0.53 -7.02
N VAL A 195 -14.77 -0.81 -6.35
CA VAL A 195 -16.04 -1.15 -7.01
C VAL A 195 -16.54 0.04 -7.84
N VAL A 196 -16.88 -0.21 -9.09
CA VAL A 196 -17.32 0.82 -10.05
C VAL A 196 -18.82 1.05 -9.95
N ASP A 197 -19.57 -0.05 -9.83
CA ASP A 197 -21.02 -0.06 -9.66
C ASP A 197 -21.38 -1.10 -8.59
N SER A 198 -22.66 -1.42 -8.38
CA SER A 198 -23.03 -2.49 -7.45
C SER A 198 -22.41 -3.82 -7.88
N ALA A 199 -21.55 -4.39 -7.04
CA ALA A 199 -20.79 -5.59 -7.34
C ALA A 199 -21.19 -6.76 -6.45
N PRO A 200 -21.54 -7.93 -7.04
CA PRO A 200 -21.77 -9.14 -6.27
C PRO A 200 -20.44 -9.76 -5.84
N LEU A 201 -20.38 -10.18 -4.61
CA LEU A 201 -19.35 -11.08 -4.13
C LEU A 201 -19.92 -12.50 -4.17
N LEU A 202 -19.30 -13.36 -4.96
CA LEU A 202 -19.81 -14.69 -5.26
C LEU A 202 -19.00 -15.78 -4.55
N PRO A 203 -19.66 -16.85 -4.07
CA PRO A 203 -18.94 -17.97 -3.45
C PRO A 203 -18.25 -18.87 -4.48
N LYS A 204 -18.63 -18.76 -5.74
CA LYS A 204 -18.07 -19.48 -6.90
C LYS A 204 -17.94 -18.52 -8.09
N MET A 205 -17.12 -18.87 -9.06
CA MET A 205 -17.01 -18.15 -10.35
C MET A 205 -18.22 -18.44 -11.25
N ASP A 206 -19.40 -18.19 -10.73
CA ASP A 206 -20.66 -18.49 -11.39
C ASP A 206 -21.72 -17.45 -11.01
N PHE A 207 -22.24 -16.74 -11.99
CA PHE A 207 -23.33 -15.77 -11.78
C PHE A 207 -24.69 -16.42 -11.41
N LYS A 208 -24.78 -17.75 -11.46
CA LYS A 208 -25.95 -18.49 -10.96
C LYS A 208 -25.94 -18.60 -9.42
N SER A 209 -24.78 -18.44 -8.80
CA SER A 209 -24.64 -18.47 -7.35
C SER A 209 -25.29 -17.23 -6.74
N ASN A 210 -26.01 -17.40 -5.63
CA ASN A 210 -26.48 -16.26 -4.85
C ASN A 210 -25.28 -15.46 -4.30
N PRO A 211 -25.23 -14.13 -4.49
CA PRO A 211 -24.19 -13.32 -3.91
C PRO A 211 -24.20 -13.42 -2.38
N VAL A 212 -23.03 -13.63 -1.78
CA VAL A 212 -22.88 -13.61 -0.31
C VAL A 212 -22.98 -12.17 0.22
N ARG A 213 -22.60 -11.20 -0.62
CA ARG A 213 -22.66 -9.77 -0.31
C ARG A 213 -22.73 -8.98 -1.60
N MET A 214 -23.43 -7.85 -1.53
CA MET A 214 -23.40 -6.80 -2.55
C MET A 214 -22.56 -5.64 -2.05
N TYR A 215 -21.61 -5.21 -2.83
CA TYR A 215 -20.83 -4.01 -2.57
C TYR A 215 -21.37 -2.82 -3.36
N LYS A 216 -21.43 -1.66 -2.69
CA LYS A 216 -21.80 -0.38 -3.33
C LYS A 216 -20.63 0.16 -4.13
N ALA A 217 -20.93 0.97 -5.15
CA ALA A 217 -19.94 1.74 -5.88
C ALA A 217 -19.03 2.52 -4.92
N GLY A 218 -17.74 2.60 -5.26
CA GLY A 218 -16.74 3.27 -4.43
C GLY A 218 -16.14 2.40 -3.31
N THR A 219 -16.73 1.25 -2.97
CA THR A 219 -16.15 0.34 -1.96
C THR A 219 -14.76 -0.11 -2.38
N LYS A 220 -13.80 0.07 -1.47
CA LYS A 220 -12.41 -0.41 -1.66
C LYS A 220 -12.22 -1.73 -0.95
N PHE A 221 -11.52 -2.65 -1.57
CA PHE A 221 -11.19 -3.96 -0.99
C PHE A 221 -9.98 -4.57 -1.68
N LEU A 222 -9.42 -5.61 -1.08
CA LEU A 222 -8.27 -6.29 -1.63
C LEU A 222 -8.72 -7.40 -2.56
N VAL A 223 -8.17 -7.41 -3.77
CA VAL A 223 -8.38 -8.44 -4.77
C VAL A 223 -7.06 -9.06 -5.19
N TYR A 224 -7.14 -10.28 -5.66
CA TYR A 224 -6.04 -11.04 -6.23
C TYR A 224 -6.41 -11.49 -7.64
N GLU A 225 -5.49 -11.39 -8.57
CA GLU A 225 -5.66 -11.99 -9.89
C GLU A 225 -5.98 -13.49 -9.73
N HIS A 226 -6.99 -13.95 -10.44
CA HIS A 226 -7.34 -15.36 -10.47
C HIS A 226 -7.25 -15.93 -11.88
N ASN A 227 -8.00 -15.37 -12.80
CA ASN A 227 -7.93 -15.70 -14.22
C ASN A 227 -8.26 -14.48 -15.09
N LYS A 228 -8.47 -14.69 -16.39
CA LYS A 228 -8.76 -13.62 -17.36
C LYS A 228 -9.98 -12.76 -16.97
N TYR A 229 -10.97 -13.33 -16.29
CA TYR A 229 -12.25 -12.68 -16.04
C TYR A 229 -12.55 -12.41 -14.58
N TRP A 230 -11.84 -13.07 -13.64
CA TRP A 230 -12.16 -13.07 -12.23
C TRP A 230 -11.01 -12.60 -11.36
N TYR A 231 -11.35 -11.80 -10.38
CA TYR A 231 -10.56 -11.61 -9.17
C TYR A 231 -11.05 -12.58 -8.10
N LYS A 232 -10.16 -13.00 -7.21
CA LYS A 232 -10.49 -13.66 -5.95
C LYS A 232 -10.22 -12.71 -4.78
N THR A 233 -10.94 -12.88 -3.69
CA THR A 233 -10.74 -12.14 -2.44
C THR A 233 -11.02 -13.04 -1.24
N TYR A 234 -10.54 -12.65 -0.07
CA TYR A 234 -10.73 -13.41 1.16
C TYR A 234 -11.41 -12.53 2.20
N ILE A 235 -12.49 -13.02 2.81
CA ILE A 235 -13.18 -12.40 3.93
C ILE A 235 -13.28 -13.45 5.03
N ASN A 236 -12.76 -13.13 6.22
CA ASN A 236 -12.71 -14.06 7.35
C ASN A 236 -12.14 -15.45 6.95
N ASN A 237 -11.05 -15.45 6.20
CA ASN A 237 -10.36 -16.63 5.65
C ASN A 237 -11.20 -17.50 4.69
N LYS A 238 -12.36 -17.05 4.25
CA LYS A 238 -13.16 -17.71 3.22
C LYS A 238 -12.90 -17.07 1.86
N LEU A 239 -12.76 -17.90 0.83
CA LEU A 239 -12.50 -17.49 -0.55
C LEU A 239 -13.80 -17.10 -1.25
N TYR A 240 -13.75 -15.97 -1.95
CA TYR A 240 -14.84 -15.43 -2.77
C TYR A 240 -14.30 -14.88 -4.08
N TYR A 241 -15.21 -14.63 -5.02
CA TYR A 241 -14.89 -14.18 -6.35
C TYR A 241 -15.67 -12.92 -6.73
N MET A 242 -15.01 -12.06 -7.50
CA MET A 242 -15.62 -10.89 -8.11
C MET A 242 -15.24 -10.83 -9.58
N TYR A 243 -16.21 -10.60 -10.43
CA TYR A 243 -15.94 -10.45 -11.85
C TYR A 243 -15.21 -9.13 -12.12
N LYS A 244 -14.20 -9.15 -12.99
CA LYS A 244 -13.27 -8.03 -13.18
C LYS A 244 -13.94 -6.73 -13.63
N SER A 245 -15.02 -6.81 -14.38
CA SER A 245 -15.73 -5.62 -14.84
C SER A 245 -16.41 -4.81 -13.74
N PHE A 246 -16.63 -5.39 -12.57
CA PHE A 246 -17.19 -4.66 -11.41
C PHE A 246 -16.14 -3.86 -10.63
N CYS A 247 -14.86 -4.03 -10.92
CA CYS A 247 -13.79 -3.50 -10.11
C CYS A 247 -12.73 -2.81 -10.98
N VAL A 248 -12.29 -1.63 -10.56
CA VAL A 248 -11.12 -0.94 -11.12
C VAL A 248 -9.94 -1.18 -10.20
N VAL A 249 -8.84 -1.68 -10.75
CA VAL A 249 -7.58 -1.90 -10.05
C VAL A 249 -6.56 -0.89 -10.52
N ALA A 250 -5.89 -0.22 -9.58
CA ALA A 250 -4.90 0.83 -9.85
C ALA A 250 -5.40 1.93 -10.82
N GLY A 251 -6.71 2.29 -10.72
CA GLY A 251 -7.33 3.30 -11.57
C GLY A 251 -7.60 2.87 -13.02
N LYS A 252 -7.23 1.65 -13.41
CA LYS A 252 -7.45 1.12 -14.77
C LYS A 252 -8.60 0.12 -14.77
N LYS A 253 -9.55 0.31 -15.68
CA LYS A 253 -10.56 -0.71 -15.98
C LYS A 253 -9.89 -1.81 -16.82
N ASP A 254 -10.25 -3.07 -16.57
CA ASP A 254 -9.87 -4.12 -17.51
C ASP A 254 -10.66 -3.89 -18.81
N SER A 255 -9.95 -3.47 -19.86
CA SER A 255 -10.55 -3.17 -21.17
C SER A 255 -11.21 -4.37 -21.85
N LYS A 256 -10.90 -5.60 -21.36
CA LYS A 256 -11.45 -6.84 -21.87
C LYS A 256 -12.75 -7.26 -21.19
N CYS A 257 -13.10 -6.60 -20.08
CA CYS A 257 -14.32 -6.87 -19.34
C CYS A 257 -15.31 -5.72 -19.51
N ARG A 258 -16.53 -6.01 -19.91
CA ARG A 258 -17.63 -5.02 -19.91
C ARG A 258 -18.13 -4.83 -18.48
N ILE A 259 -18.48 -3.61 -18.12
CA ILE A 259 -19.03 -3.31 -16.78
C ILE A 259 -20.52 -3.63 -16.80
N PRO A 260 -21.01 -4.53 -15.94
CA PRO A 260 -22.44 -4.76 -15.82
C PRO A 260 -23.12 -3.54 -15.18
N VAL A 261 -24.27 -3.15 -15.72
CA VAL A 261 -25.00 -1.97 -15.25
C VAL A 261 -25.76 -2.25 -13.96
N ARG A 262 -26.23 -3.47 -13.75
CA ARG A 262 -27.04 -3.85 -12.58
C ARG A 262 -26.97 -5.35 -12.27
N ILE A 263 -27.44 -5.68 -11.04
CA ILE A 263 -27.93 -7.01 -10.71
C ILE A 263 -29.41 -6.89 -10.43
N LYS A 264 -30.22 -7.67 -11.12
CA LYS A 264 -31.66 -7.77 -10.93
C LYS A 264 -32.06 -9.20 -10.66
N SER A 265 -33.21 -9.36 -10.09
CA SER A 265 -33.88 -10.64 -10.00
C SER A 265 -34.70 -10.89 -11.27
N ALA A 266 -34.85 -12.14 -11.63
CA ALA A 266 -35.88 -12.54 -12.54
C ALA A 266 -37.23 -12.07 -12.02
N LYS A 267 -38.14 -11.66 -12.92
CA LYS A 267 -39.54 -11.54 -12.60
C LYS A 267 -40.11 -12.91 -12.22
N ASP A 268 -41.35 -12.98 -11.81
CA ASP A 268 -42.04 -14.23 -11.40
C ASP A 268 -42.18 -15.28 -12.54
N LEU A 269 -41.47 -15.08 -13.60
CA LEU A 269 -41.42 -15.94 -14.79
C LEU A 269 -40.05 -16.57 -14.97
N ARG A 270 -39.98 -17.74 -15.58
CA ARG A 270 -38.70 -18.28 -16.06
C ARG A 270 -38.12 -17.36 -17.12
N ILE A 271 -36.82 -17.06 -17.01
CA ILE A 271 -36.14 -16.20 -17.96
C ILE A 271 -35.46 -17.04 -19.02
N PRO A 272 -35.81 -16.89 -20.30
CA PRO A 272 -35.02 -17.43 -21.38
C PRO A 272 -33.81 -16.56 -21.66
N VAL A 273 -32.66 -17.17 -21.89
CA VAL A 273 -31.44 -16.50 -22.35
C VAL A 273 -30.90 -17.23 -23.57
N TRP A 274 -30.58 -16.48 -24.61
CA TRP A 274 -30.14 -16.99 -25.91
C TRP A 274 -28.66 -16.71 -26.12
N ASN A 275 -28.01 -17.53 -26.93
CA ASN A 275 -26.62 -17.30 -27.33
C ASN A 275 -26.47 -16.37 -28.55
N ASN A 276 -27.53 -15.71 -28.94
CA ASN A 276 -27.53 -14.73 -30.02
C ASN A 276 -28.38 -13.50 -29.69
N THR A 277 -28.12 -12.40 -30.37
CA THR A 277 -28.78 -11.11 -30.12
C THR A 277 -30.17 -10.98 -30.69
N LYS A 278 -30.59 -11.90 -31.55
CA LYS A 278 -31.95 -11.93 -32.14
C LYS A 278 -32.98 -12.49 -31.17
N LEU A 279 -32.56 -13.15 -30.09
CA LEU A 279 -33.38 -13.72 -29.02
C LEU A 279 -34.46 -14.71 -29.54
N ASN A 280 -34.24 -15.39 -30.64
CA ASN A 280 -35.23 -16.22 -31.31
C ASN A 280 -34.74 -17.62 -31.70
N SER A 281 -33.45 -17.87 -31.67
CA SER A 281 -32.87 -19.13 -32.08
C SER A 281 -31.54 -19.40 -31.40
N GLY A 282 -31.04 -20.63 -31.59
CA GLY A 282 -29.77 -21.03 -31.00
C GLY A 282 -29.91 -21.67 -29.61
N LYS A 283 -28.83 -21.72 -28.85
CA LYS A 283 -28.80 -22.36 -27.54
C LYS A 283 -29.52 -21.48 -26.51
N ILE A 284 -30.53 -22.03 -25.84
CA ILE A 284 -31.36 -21.36 -24.85
C ILE A 284 -31.05 -21.95 -23.47
N LYS A 285 -30.89 -21.09 -22.48
CA LYS A 285 -30.88 -21.44 -21.06
C LYS A 285 -32.08 -20.82 -20.37
N TRP A 286 -32.57 -21.47 -19.31
CA TRP A 286 -33.71 -21.00 -18.55
C TRP A 286 -33.35 -20.81 -17.09
N TYR A 287 -33.69 -19.65 -16.54
CA TYR A 287 -33.54 -19.36 -15.14
C TYR A 287 -34.87 -19.36 -14.41
N ALA A 288 -34.84 -19.86 -13.17
CA ALA A 288 -35.99 -19.82 -12.28
C ALA A 288 -36.41 -18.39 -11.95
N PRO A 289 -37.68 -18.14 -11.61
CA PRO A 289 -38.14 -16.88 -11.06
C PRO A 289 -37.26 -16.44 -9.87
N ASN A 290 -37.09 -15.15 -9.71
CA ASN A 290 -36.28 -14.54 -8.64
C ASN A 290 -34.78 -14.89 -8.63
N THR A 291 -34.26 -15.57 -9.65
CA THR A 291 -32.82 -15.76 -9.82
C THR A 291 -32.13 -14.41 -10.00
N LYS A 292 -31.13 -14.13 -9.19
CA LYS A 292 -30.32 -12.92 -9.32
C LYS A 292 -29.26 -13.11 -10.40
N LEU A 293 -29.29 -12.24 -11.39
CA LEU A 293 -28.41 -12.30 -12.56
C LEU A 293 -27.61 -11.01 -12.69
N ALA A 294 -26.34 -11.11 -13.06
CA ALA A 294 -25.52 -9.98 -13.47
C ALA A 294 -25.55 -9.85 -14.99
N TRP A 295 -25.81 -8.66 -15.48
CA TRP A 295 -25.85 -8.39 -16.92
C TRP A 295 -25.30 -7.02 -17.27
N TYR A 296 -25.12 -6.84 -18.57
CA TYR A 296 -24.69 -5.59 -19.17
C TYR A 296 -25.83 -5.01 -20.00
N ASP A 297 -26.14 -3.75 -19.79
CA ASP A 297 -27.06 -3.02 -20.65
C ASP A 297 -26.27 -2.40 -21.80
N ASN A 298 -26.44 -2.94 -22.98
CA ASN A 298 -25.83 -2.39 -24.18
C ASN A 298 -26.68 -1.32 -24.89
N LYS A 299 -27.81 -0.92 -24.28
CA LYS A 299 -28.76 0.06 -24.81
C LYS A 299 -29.36 -0.30 -26.18
N LYS A 300 -29.32 -1.57 -26.57
CA LYS A 300 -29.86 -2.09 -27.83
C LYS A 300 -31.15 -2.92 -27.67
N GLY A 301 -31.81 -2.79 -26.50
CA GLY A 301 -33.09 -3.48 -26.22
C GLY A 301 -32.95 -4.89 -25.64
N TYR A 302 -31.76 -5.38 -25.46
CA TYR A 302 -31.49 -6.65 -24.78
C TYR A 302 -30.35 -6.48 -23.76
N LEU A 303 -30.28 -7.42 -22.81
CA LEU A 303 -29.24 -7.50 -21.79
C LEU A 303 -28.26 -8.62 -22.14
N GLU A 304 -27.00 -8.41 -21.84
CA GLU A 304 -25.92 -9.35 -22.11
C GLU A 304 -25.47 -10.02 -20.80
N LEU A 305 -25.34 -11.35 -20.84
CA LEU A 305 -24.83 -12.18 -19.75
C LEU A 305 -23.60 -12.95 -20.24
N TRP A 306 -22.55 -12.99 -19.43
CA TRP A 306 -21.34 -13.73 -19.77
C TRP A 306 -21.26 -15.06 -19.02
N TYR A 307 -20.93 -16.11 -19.76
CA TYR A 307 -20.61 -17.44 -19.23
C TYR A 307 -19.23 -17.88 -19.68
N GLU A 308 -18.36 -18.17 -18.72
CA GLU A 308 -16.94 -18.47 -18.96
C GLU A 308 -16.72 -19.61 -19.98
N LYS A 309 -17.59 -20.62 -19.95
CA LYS A 309 -17.50 -21.80 -20.84
C LYS A 309 -18.20 -21.63 -22.18
N ASP A 310 -19.25 -20.81 -22.21
CA ASP A 310 -20.21 -20.78 -23.34
C ASP A 310 -20.22 -19.40 -24.05
N GLY A 311 -19.51 -18.39 -23.54
CA GLY A 311 -19.48 -17.05 -24.13
C GLY A 311 -20.68 -16.18 -23.72
N TRP A 312 -21.08 -15.28 -24.62
CA TRP A 312 -22.16 -14.33 -24.37
C TRP A 312 -23.53 -14.95 -24.60
N TYR A 313 -24.44 -14.66 -23.67
CA TYR A 313 -25.87 -14.91 -23.76
C TYR A 313 -26.63 -13.60 -23.62
N TYR A 314 -27.87 -13.59 -24.13
CA TYR A 314 -28.69 -12.39 -24.26
C TYR A 314 -30.10 -12.65 -23.75
N THR A 315 -30.73 -11.65 -23.16
CA THR A 315 -32.15 -11.72 -22.76
C THR A 315 -32.81 -10.37 -22.96
N ALA A 316 -34.11 -10.35 -23.16
CA ALA A 316 -34.84 -9.09 -23.28
C ALA A 316 -34.96 -8.37 -21.95
N ASN A 317 -34.92 -7.04 -22.01
CA ASN A 317 -34.93 -6.18 -20.80
C ASN A 317 -36.17 -6.42 -19.90
N TYR A 318 -37.28 -6.75 -20.47
CA TYR A 318 -38.53 -6.88 -19.72
C TYR A 318 -38.57 -8.11 -18.80
N PHE A 319 -37.72 -9.11 -18.99
CA PHE A 319 -37.65 -10.28 -18.11
C PHE A 319 -37.02 -10.01 -16.74
N LEU A 320 -36.36 -8.88 -16.57
CA LEU A 320 -35.64 -8.55 -15.35
C LEU A 320 -36.21 -7.29 -14.68
N LYS A 321 -36.33 -7.35 -13.35
CA LYS A 321 -36.79 -6.21 -12.49
C LYS A 321 -35.64 -5.30 -12.16
#